data_bccdd24cf3b11045df1446806073c825
#
_entry.id   bccdd24cf3b11045df1446806073c825
#
_cell.length_a   1.000
_cell.length_b   1.000
_cell.length_c   1.000
_cell.angle_alpha   90.00
_cell.angle_beta   90.00
_cell.angle_gamma   90.00
#
_symmetry.space_group_name_H-M   'P 1'
#
loop_
_entity.id
_entity.type
_entity.pdbx_description
1 polymer ?
#
loop_
_entity_poly.entity_id
_entity_poly.type
_entity_poly.pdbx_seq_one_letter_code
_entity_poly.pdbx_strand_id
1 'polypeptide(L)'
;MNSTTEVSRAVDALTSWINGVATETKSLAKAVAALLDRNLAGKSKVSRAALTGLDELSRHFLTKNTYAVGAGTFFAAASVEEGGHAFEWWFRKESGALERLDFDITPGSARYYDYEKLPFFSTAAATGEQTVWGPYIDYSGFDEYILTFMAPFSVHGHFSGVAGCDIRLTDLEPIIMPDLLLIPGDAALVNASNRVILGNSGMYLVGERIKSGTPDQHRVTLDVPHLGLSLIYSTRGQSS
;
A
#
# COMPACT_ATOMS: atom_id res chain seq x y z
N MET A 1 -15.84 30.17 7.10
CA MET A 1 -16.19 28.76 7.29
C MET A 1 -15.55 28.30 8.59
N ASN A 2 -16.16 27.38 9.32
CA ASN A 2 -15.68 27.00 10.64
C ASN A 2 -14.57 25.93 10.50
N SER A 3 -13.40 26.14 11.10
CA SER A 3 -12.22 25.24 11.06
C SER A 3 -12.58 23.75 11.26
N THR A 4 -13.54 23.46 12.14
CA THR A 4 -14.04 22.09 12.37
C THR A 4 -14.69 21.47 11.14
N THR A 5 -15.39 22.26 10.32
CA THR A 5 -16.04 21.77 9.10
C THR A 5 -15.02 21.42 8.01
N GLU A 6 -13.95 22.20 7.90
CA GLU A 6 -12.87 21.96 6.93
C GLU A 6 -12.05 20.70 7.28
N VAL A 7 -11.74 20.51 8.56
CA VAL A 7 -11.10 19.29 9.04
C VAL A 7 -11.97 18.06 8.79
N SER A 8 -13.28 18.11 9.13
CA SER A 8 -14.20 17.00 8.88
C SER A 8 -14.25 16.64 7.39
N ARG A 9 -14.35 17.62 6.53
CA ARG A 9 -14.36 17.43 5.06
C ARG A 9 -13.06 16.76 4.56
N ALA A 10 -11.89 17.19 5.06
CA ALA A 10 -10.62 16.58 4.71
C ALA A 10 -10.53 15.13 5.20
N VAL A 11 -10.98 14.85 6.43
CA VAL A 11 -11.04 13.48 6.98
C VAL A 11 -11.94 12.59 6.12
N ASP A 12 -13.12 13.05 5.74
CA ASP A 12 -14.07 12.29 4.92
C ASP A 12 -13.50 11.98 3.53
N ALA A 13 -12.86 12.96 2.89
CA ALA A 13 -12.24 12.81 1.58
C ALA A 13 -11.06 11.81 1.62
N LEU A 14 -10.14 11.97 2.56
CA LEU A 14 -9.02 11.05 2.77
C LEU A 14 -9.50 9.63 3.07
N THR A 15 -10.48 9.49 3.98
CA THR A 15 -11.06 8.20 4.33
C THR A 15 -11.69 7.52 3.12
N SER A 16 -12.47 8.27 2.33
CA SER A 16 -13.13 7.75 1.14
C SER A 16 -12.12 7.26 0.10
N TRP A 17 -11.08 8.05 -0.18
CA TRP A 17 -10.06 7.69 -1.15
C TRP A 17 -9.27 6.45 -0.72
N ILE A 18 -8.81 6.41 0.54
CA ILE A 18 -8.05 5.27 1.09
C ILE A 18 -8.89 4.00 1.10
N ASN A 19 -10.17 4.08 1.49
CA ASN A 19 -11.10 2.94 1.42
C ASN A 19 -11.31 2.47 -0.02
N GLY A 20 -11.29 3.38 -0.99
CA GLY A 20 -11.31 3.04 -2.42
C GLY A 20 -10.12 2.16 -2.80
N VAL A 21 -8.89 2.60 -2.48
CA VAL A 21 -7.65 1.84 -2.74
C VAL A 21 -7.69 0.48 -2.02
N ALA A 22 -8.10 0.46 -0.76
CA ALA A 22 -8.22 -0.76 0.03
C ALA A 22 -9.21 -1.76 -0.59
N THR A 23 -10.33 -1.27 -1.10
CA THR A 23 -11.36 -2.09 -1.77
C THR A 23 -10.84 -2.70 -3.08
N GLU A 24 -10.16 -1.90 -3.91
CA GLU A 24 -9.55 -2.38 -5.15
C GLU A 24 -8.46 -3.42 -4.87
N THR A 25 -7.63 -3.19 -3.86
CA THR A 25 -6.59 -4.14 -3.42
C THR A 25 -7.19 -5.46 -2.93
N LYS A 26 -8.26 -5.42 -2.13
CA LYS A 26 -9.02 -6.63 -1.73
C LYS A 26 -9.61 -7.35 -2.94
N SER A 27 -10.09 -6.60 -3.91
CA SER A 27 -10.67 -7.17 -5.13
C SER A 27 -9.62 -7.91 -5.95
N LEU A 28 -8.41 -7.34 -6.06
CA LEU A 28 -7.27 -8.02 -6.68
C LEU A 28 -6.92 -9.32 -5.95
N ALA A 29 -6.78 -9.28 -4.62
CA ALA A 29 -6.48 -10.46 -3.81
C ALA A 29 -7.52 -11.58 -3.97
N LYS A 30 -8.81 -11.23 -4.02
CA LYS A 30 -9.91 -12.18 -4.29
C LYS A 30 -9.82 -12.77 -5.70
N ALA A 31 -9.50 -11.96 -6.70
CA ALA A 31 -9.35 -12.42 -8.08
C ALA A 31 -8.16 -13.38 -8.22
N VAL A 32 -7.04 -13.08 -7.56
CA VAL A 32 -5.86 -13.97 -7.48
C VAL A 32 -6.23 -15.29 -6.83
N ALA A 33 -6.88 -15.29 -5.67
CA ALA A 33 -7.32 -16.50 -4.98
C ALA A 33 -8.23 -17.36 -5.87
N ALA A 34 -9.21 -16.76 -6.52
CA ALA A 34 -10.14 -17.46 -7.40
C ALA A 34 -9.47 -18.02 -8.67
N LEU A 35 -8.46 -17.33 -9.20
CA LEU A 35 -7.66 -17.83 -10.33
C LEU A 35 -6.87 -19.07 -9.91
N LEU A 36 -6.16 -18.99 -8.78
CA LEU A 36 -5.35 -20.08 -8.26
C LEU A 36 -6.20 -21.30 -7.88
N ASP A 37 -7.34 -21.09 -7.25
CA ASP A 37 -8.27 -22.18 -6.88
C ASP A 37 -8.67 -23.00 -8.11
N ARG A 38 -8.96 -22.34 -9.22
CA ARG A 38 -9.23 -23.01 -10.51
C ARG A 38 -8.00 -23.71 -11.10
N ASN A 39 -6.86 -23.01 -11.11
CA ASN A 39 -5.66 -23.49 -11.82
C ASN A 39 -4.95 -24.60 -11.06
N LEU A 40 -5.05 -24.63 -9.75
CA LEU A 40 -4.44 -25.68 -8.91
C LEU A 40 -5.15 -27.03 -9.05
N ALA A 41 -6.45 -27.03 -9.41
CA ALA A 41 -7.23 -28.27 -9.60
C ALA A 41 -7.08 -29.26 -8.43
N GLY A 42 -7.10 -28.74 -7.19
CA GLY A 42 -6.97 -29.53 -5.96
C GLY A 42 -5.53 -29.79 -5.48
N LYS A 43 -4.50 -29.32 -6.18
CA LYS A 43 -3.12 -29.35 -5.68
C LYS A 43 -2.92 -28.35 -4.56
N SER A 44 -2.04 -28.66 -3.60
CA SER A 44 -1.81 -27.82 -2.43
C SER A 44 -0.76 -26.73 -2.65
N LYS A 45 0.08 -26.82 -3.68
CA LYS A 45 1.18 -25.91 -3.94
C LYS A 45 1.08 -25.24 -5.31
N VAL A 46 1.45 -23.97 -5.36
CA VAL A 46 1.45 -23.14 -6.56
C VAL A 46 2.61 -23.57 -7.45
N SER A 47 2.30 -24.14 -8.60
CA SER A 47 3.26 -24.45 -9.67
C SER A 47 3.33 -23.28 -10.67
N ARG A 48 4.34 -23.27 -11.52
CA ARG A 48 4.45 -22.30 -12.61
C ARG A 48 3.21 -22.32 -13.53
N ALA A 49 2.63 -23.47 -13.78
CA ALA A 49 1.43 -23.60 -14.61
C ALA A 49 0.20 -22.99 -13.94
N ALA A 50 0.12 -23.00 -12.61
CA ALA A 50 -0.97 -22.40 -11.88
C ALA A 50 -0.99 -20.86 -11.97
N LEU A 51 0.12 -20.22 -12.36
CA LEU A 51 0.23 -18.76 -12.51
C LEU A 51 -0.36 -18.22 -13.83
N THR A 52 -0.81 -19.08 -14.73
CA THR A 52 -1.38 -18.66 -16.02
C THR A 52 -2.54 -17.70 -15.81
N GLY A 53 -2.46 -16.49 -16.38
CA GLY A 53 -3.45 -15.43 -16.29
C GLY A 53 -3.26 -14.48 -15.07
N LEU A 54 -2.25 -14.71 -14.23
CA LEU A 54 -1.97 -13.84 -13.09
C LEU A 54 -1.45 -12.47 -13.54
N ASP A 55 -0.63 -12.45 -14.58
CA ASP A 55 -0.13 -11.23 -15.21
C ASP A 55 -1.25 -10.35 -15.75
N GLU A 56 -2.31 -10.94 -16.28
CA GLU A 56 -3.49 -10.21 -16.77
C GLU A 56 -4.21 -9.49 -15.63
N LEU A 57 -4.32 -10.11 -14.44
CA LEU A 57 -4.94 -9.48 -13.26
C LEU A 57 -4.15 -8.27 -12.81
N SER A 58 -2.82 -8.37 -12.72
CA SER A 58 -1.93 -7.28 -12.30
C SER A 58 -1.97 -6.12 -13.31
N ARG A 59 -1.89 -6.42 -14.59
CA ARG A 59 -1.96 -5.43 -15.68
C ARG A 59 -3.32 -4.76 -15.76
N HIS A 60 -4.41 -5.52 -15.59
CA HIS A 60 -5.77 -4.97 -15.54
C HIS A 60 -5.93 -4.01 -14.36
N PHE A 61 -5.42 -4.40 -13.16
CA PHE A 61 -5.43 -3.53 -12.00
C PHE A 61 -4.73 -2.21 -12.29
N LEU A 62 -3.51 -2.24 -12.86
CA LEU A 62 -2.75 -1.04 -13.21
C LEU A 62 -3.45 -0.20 -14.28
N THR A 63 -4.09 -0.82 -15.26
CA THR A 63 -4.82 -0.10 -16.29
C THR A 63 -6.02 0.66 -15.73
N LYS A 64 -6.75 0.05 -14.78
CA LYS A 64 -7.90 0.64 -14.11
C LYS A 64 -7.50 1.71 -13.10
N ASN A 65 -6.42 1.50 -12.37
CA ASN A 65 -5.99 2.29 -11.22
C ASN A 65 -4.71 3.08 -11.57
N THR A 66 -4.88 4.24 -12.20
CA THR A 66 -3.77 5.04 -12.73
C THR A 66 -2.89 5.66 -11.65
N TYR A 67 -3.36 5.73 -10.41
CA TYR A 67 -2.59 6.16 -9.24
C TYR A 67 -1.54 5.14 -8.79
N ALA A 68 -1.69 3.87 -9.21
CA ALA A 68 -0.74 2.82 -8.86
C ALA A 68 0.40 2.74 -9.87
N VAL A 69 1.63 2.74 -9.37
CA VAL A 69 2.85 2.56 -10.18
C VAL A 69 3.21 1.10 -10.32
N GLY A 70 2.94 0.27 -9.31
CA GLY A 70 3.16 -1.17 -9.31
C GLY A 70 1.97 -1.93 -8.78
N ALA A 71 1.75 -3.16 -9.26
CA ALA A 71 0.75 -4.08 -8.71
C ALA A 71 1.11 -5.54 -8.99
N GLY A 72 0.66 -6.40 -8.11
CA GLY A 72 0.90 -7.84 -8.28
C GLY A 72 0.67 -8.66 -7.02
N THR A 73 1.41 -9.74 -6.94
CA THR A 73 1.25 -10.79 -5.95
C THR A 73 2.59 -11.28 -5.44
N PHE A 74 2.72 -11.43 -4.12
CA PHE A 74 3.80 -12.16 -3.47
C PHE A 74 3.22 -13.40 -2.78
N PHE A 75 3.77 -14.55 -3.07
CA PHE A 75 3.34 -15.82 -2.49
C PHE A 75 4.10 -16.14 -1.20
N ALA A 76 3.44 -16.79 -0.25
CA ALA A 76 4.15 -17.41 0.84
C ALA A 76 5.05 -18.54 0.29
N ALA A 77 6.32 -18.57 0.68
CA ALA A 77 7.28 -19.58 0.20
C ALA A 77 6.79 -21.02 0.46
N ALA A 78 6.08 -21.21 1.58
CA ALA A 78 5.45 -22.49 1.91
C ALA A 78 4.33 -22.91 0.95
N SER A 79 3.73 -21.96 0.20
CA SER A 79 2.65 -22.22 -0.76
C SER A 79 3.14 -22.53 -2.17
N VAL A 80 4.42 -22.38 -2.46
CA VAL A 80 5.02 -22.56 -3.79
C VAL A 80 5.71 -23.91 -3.88
N GLU A 81 5.69 -24.52 -5.07
CA GLU A 81 6.51 -25.70 -5.34
C GLU A 81 8.00 -25.34 -5.30
N GLU A 82 8.87 -26.30 -4.97
CA GLU A 82 10.32 -26.11 -4.98
C GLU A 82 10.80 -25.65 -6.36
N GLY A 83 11.55 -24.54 -6.41
CA GLY A 83 11.97 -23.88 -7.66
C GLY A 83 10.86 -23.10 -8.37
N GLY A 84 9.70 -22.94 -7.76
CA GLY A 84 8.59 -22.15 -8.28
C GLY A 84 8.79 -20.65 -8.16
N HIS A 85 7.96 -19.87 -8.88
CA HIS A 85 7.94 -18.42 -8.77
C HIS A 85 7.22 -17.99 -7.49
N ALA A 86 7.87 -17.13 -6.68
CA ALA A 86 7.33 -16.66 -5.43
C ALA A 86 6.62 -15.29 -5.55
N PHE A 87 6.61 -14.68 -6.72
CA PHE A 87 5.91 -13.42 -6.98
C PHE A 87 5.57 -13.25 -8.45
N GLU A 88 4.61 -12.36 -8.72
CA GLU A 88 4.28 -11.82 -10.03
C GLU A 88 4.01 -10.33 -9.83
N TRP A 89 4.93 -9.45 -10.30
CA TRP A 89 4.85 -8.02 -10.08
C TRP A 89 5.03 -7.25 -11.39
N TRP A 90 4.15 -6.30 -11.63
CA TRP A 90 4.16 -5.43 -12.79
C TRP A 90 4.26 -3.98 -12.34
N PHE A 91 4.92 -3.16 -13.14
CA PHE A 91 5.04 -1.74 -12.87
C PHE A 91 4.83 -0.90 -14.13
N ARG A 92 4.48 0.35 -13.91
CA ARG A 92 4.28 1.35 -14.95
C ARG A 92 5.55 2.17 -15.12
N LYS A 93 6.11 2.17 -16.33
CA LYS A 93 7.21 3.05 -16.74
C LYS A 93 6.71 4.48 -16.91
N GLU A 94 7.64 5.44 -16.95
CA GLU A 94 7.35 6.83 -17.31
C GLU A 94 6.67 6.96 -18.69
N SER A 95 7.01 6.09 -19.63
CA SER A 95 6.34 6.00 -20.95
C SER A 95 4.88 5.54 -20.88
N GLY A 96 4.39 5.10 -19.73
CA GLY A 96 3.08 4.48 -19.54
C GLY A 96 3.04 2.98 -19.86
N ALA A 97 4.10 2.40 -20.43
CA ALA A 97 4.18 0.97 -20.70
C ALA A 97 4.24 0.16 -19.39
N LEU A 98 3.58 -1.00 -19.39
CA LEU A 98 3.64 -1.93 -18.26
C LEU A 98 4.74 -2.96 -18.50
N GLU A 99 5.59 -3.16 -17.51
CA GLU A 99 6.70 -4.10 -17.55
C GLU A 99 6.70 -4.96 -16.29
N ARG A 100 7.13 -6.23 -16.46
CA ARG A 100 7.30 -7.13 -15.33
C ARG A 100 8.57 -6.79 -14.58
N LEU A 101 8.47 -6.75 -13.24
CA LEU A 101 9.62 -6.57 -12.36
C LEU A 101 10.11 -7.93 -11.87
N ASP A 102 11.42 -8.13 -11.94
CA ASP A 102 12.07 -9.32 -11.41
C ASP A 102 12.89 -8.97 -10.17
N PHE A 103 12.61 -9.66 -9.07
CA PHE A 103 13.38 -9.57 -7.83
C PHE A 103 14.29 -10.80 -7.69
N ASP A 104 15.47 -10.60 -7.13
CA ASP A 104 16.32 -11.72 -6.74
C ASP A 104 15.85 -12.29 -5.40
N ILE A 105 15.14 -13.39 -5.47
CA ILE A 105 14.63 -14.13 -4.31
C ILE A 105 15.50 -15.36 -3.95
N THR A 106 16.73 -15.42 -4.45
CA THR A 106 17.67 -16.51 -4.16
C THR A 106 18.29 -16.30 -2.79
N PRO A 107 18.00 -17.16 -1.79
CA PRO A 107 18.58 -17.03 -0.45
C PRO A 107 20.10 -17.01 -0.48
N GLY A 108 20.70 -16.01 0.18
CA GLY A 108 22.16 -15.85 0.26
C GLY A 108 22.79 -15.06 -0.90
N SER A 109 22.04 -14.65 -1.92
CA SER A 109 22.54 -13.74 -2.93
C SER A 109 22.78 -12.32 -2.37
N ALA A 110 23.64 -11.54 -3.01
CA ALA A 110 23.92 -10.16 -2.60
C ALA A 110 22.73 -9.22 -2.73
N ARG A 111 21.72 -9.58 -3.53
CA ARG A 111 20.51 -8.80 -3.79
C ARG A 111 19.25 -9.51 -3.33
N TYR A 112 19.39 -10.47 -2.38
CA TYR A 112 18.27 -11.26 -1.87
C TYR A 112 17.14 -10.36 -1.34
N TYR A 113 16.00 -10.42 -1.99
CA TYR A 113 14.80 -9.71 -1.57
C TYR A 113 13.94 -10.60 -0.67
N ASP A 114 14.19 -10.52 0.64
CA ASP A 114 13.48 -11.28 1.68
C ASP A 114 12.14 -10.62 2.01
N TYR A 115 11.21 -10.65 1.05
CA TYR A 115 9.92 -9.96 1.17
C TYR A 115 9.04 -10.49 2.29
N GLU A 116 9.18 -11.76 2.69
CA GLU A 116 8.38 -12.33 3.79
C GLU A 116 8.67 -11.66 5.14
N LYS A 117 9.86 -11.07 5.32
CA LYS A 117 10.21 -10.29 6.51
C LYS A 117 9.79 -8.84 6.44
N LEU A 118 9.42 -8.35 5.26
CA LEU A 118 9.01 -6.95 5.12
C LEU A 118 7.60 -6.73 5.69
N PRO A 119 7.32 -5.58 6.31
CA PRO A 119 6.06 -5.32 7.00
C PRO A 119 4.81 -5.48 6.12
N PHE A 120 4.89 -5.19 4.84
CA PHE A 120 3.76 -5.35 3.92
C PHE A 120 3.30 -6.81 3.79
N PHE A 121 4.23 -7.76 3.94
CA PHE A 121 3.92 -9.20 3.89
C PHE A 121 3.71 -9.76 5.29
N SER A 122 4.69 -9.58 6.19
CA SER A 122 4.69 -10.20 7.52
C SER A 122 3.49 -9.78 8.38
N THR A 123 3.06 -8.52 8.28
CA THR A 123 1.87 -8.05 9.01
C THR A 123 0.61 -8.70 8.48
N ALA A 124 0.41 -8.73 7.17
CA ALA A 124 -0.76 -9.37 6.56
C ALA A 124 -0.79 -10.88 6.83
N ALA A 125 0.36 -11.56 6.80
CA ALA A 125 0.48 -12.98 7.13
C ALA A 125 0.13 -13.28 8.60
N ALA A 126 0.54 -12.40 9.53
CA ALA A 126 0.30 -12.58 10.96
C ALA A 126 -1.14 -12.24 11.38
N THR A 127 -1.76 -11.26 10.74
CA THR A 127 -3.09 -10.75 11.15
C THR A 127 -4.25 -11.28 10.32
N GLY A 128 -3.98 -11.73 9.08
CA GLY A 128 -5.03 -12.04 8.11
C GLY A 128 -5.76 -10.80 7.57
N GLU A 129 -5.24 -9.58 7.84
CA GLU A 129 -5.89 -8.32 7.50
C GLU A 129 -5.08 -7.54 6.48
N GLN A 130 -5.74 -6.58 5.82
CA GLN A 130 -5.05 -5.65 4.95
C GLN A 130 -4.01 -4.84 5.71
N THR A 131 -2.94 -4.47 5.02
CA THR A 131 -1.91 -3.61 5.56
C THR A 131 -1.55 -2.49 4.59
N VAL A 132 -1.13 -1.37 5.14
CA VAL A 132 -0.42 -0.31 4.44
C VAL A 132 0.96 -0.15 5.05
N TRP A 133 1.98 -0.13 4.21
CA TRP A 133 3.36 0.04 4.64
C TRP A 133 4.02 1.21 3.89
N GLY A 134 4.79 2.00 4.62
CA GLY A 134 5.46 3.18 4.11
C GLY A 134 5.11 4.45 4.91
N PRO A 135 5.62 5.63 4.48
CA PRO A 135 6.46 5.76 3.30
C PRO A 135 7.85 5.17 3.53
N TYR A 136 8.41 4.54 2.50
CA TYR A 136 9.79 4.07 2.46
C TYR A 136 10.39 4.36 1.08
N ILE A 137 11.72 4.44 1.00
CA ILE A 137 12.39 4.58 -0.29
C ILE A 137 12.57 3.19 -0.89
N ASP A 138 12.00 2.97 -2.06
CA ASP A 138 12.17 1.72 -2.81
C ASP A 138 13.42 1.77 -3.68
N TYR A 139 14.55 1.34 -3.12
CA TYR A 139 15.83 1.23 -3.82
C TYR A 139 15.86 0.11 -4.88
N SER A 140 14.87 -0.78 -4.86
CA SER A 140 14.86 -1.94 -5.77
C SER A 140 14.11 -1.67 -7.07
N GLY A 141 13.25 -0.66 -7.11
CA GLY A 141 12.39 -0.38 -8.25
C GLY A 141 12.40 1.07 -8.73
N PHE A 142 12.18 2.03 -7.85
CA PHE A 142 11.84 3.40 -8.25
C PHE A 142 12.77 4.48 -7.75
N ASP A 143 13.54 4.21 -6.70
CA ASP A 143 14.37 5.21 -6.01
C ASP A 143 13.54 6.41 -5.46
N GLU A 144 12.25 6.17 -5.19
CA GLU A 144 11.27 7.13 -4.73
C GLU A 144 10.58 6.67 -3.45
N TYR A 145 9.87 7.59 -2.79
CA TYR A 145 9.00 7.23 -1.67
C TYR A 145 7.75 6.52 -2.15
N ILE A 146 7.54 5.32 -1.60
CA ILE A 146 6.42 4.42 -1.91
C ILE A 146 5.53 4.22 -0.69
N LEU A 147 4.24 4.09 -0.96
CA LEU A 147 3.23 3.59 -0.05
C LEU A 147 2.63 2.31 -0.63
N THR A 148 2.81 1.18 0.06
CA THR A 148 2.38 -0.15 -0.40
C THR A 148 1.11 -0.58 0.30
N PHE A 149 0.07 -0.89 -0.46
CA PHE A 149 -1.19 -1.47 0.02
C PHE A 149 -1.24 -2.95 -0.33
N MET A 150 -1.43 -3.82 0.67
CA MET A 150 -1.52 -5.27 0.47
C MET A 150 -2.75 -5.86 1.16
N ALA A 151 -3.36 -6.83 0.49
CA ALA A 151 -4.41 -7.66 1.05
C ALA A 151 -3.98 -9.12 1.03
N PRO A 152 -4.16 -9.87 2.15
CA PRO A 152 -3.88 -11.29 2.17
C PRO A 152 -4.89 -12.06 1.32
N PHE A 153 -4.45 -13.19 0.77
CA PHE A 153 -5.32 -14.16 0.14
C PHE A 153 -5.00 -15.59 0.60
N SER A 154 -6.03 -16.41 0.58
CA SER A 154 -5.93 -17.83 0.93
C SER A 154 -6.47 -18.69 -0.21
N VAL A 155 -5.86 -19.84 -0.40
CA VAL A 155 -6.31 -20.89 -1.33
C VAL A 155 -6.58 -22.15 -0.53
N HIS A 156 -7.72 -22.80 -0.75
CA HIS A 156 -8.16 -23.95 0.01
C HIS A 156 -8.15 -23.73 1.54
N GLY A 157 -8.42 -22.50 1.99
CA GLY A 157 -8.45 -22.12 3.41
C GLY A 157 -7.08 -21.87 4.06
N HIS A 158 -5.99 -21.94 3.31
CA HIS A 158 -4.62 -21.68 3.80
C HIS A 158 -4.10 -20.36 3.26
N PHE A 159 -3.48 -19.54 4.12
CA PHE A 159 -2.79 -18.33 3.70
C PHE A 159 -1.76 -18.68 2.62
N SER A 160 -1.88 -18.03 1.46
CA SER A 160 -1.06 -18.34 0.29
C SER A 160 -0.21 -17.16 -0.18
N GLY A 161 -0.48 -15.96 0.33
CA GLY A 161 0.29 -14.78 0.01
C GLY A 161 -0.49 -13.48 0.18
N VAL A 162 0.05 -12.43 -0.43
CA VAL A 162 -0.55 -11.10 -0.47
C VAL A 162 -0.62 -10.59 -1.90
N ALA A 163 -1.65 -9.80 -2.23
CA ALA A 163 -1.76 -9.09 -3.49
C ALA A 163 -2.06 -7.62 -3.23
N GLY A 164 -1.52 -6.73 -4.06
CA GLY A 164 -1.70 -5.32 -3.84
C GLY A 164 -1.00 -4.42 -4.82
N CYS A 165 -0.74 -3.18 -4.40
CA CYS A 165 -0.16 -2.17 -5.24
C CYS A 165 0.79 -1.24 -4.49
N ASP A 166 1.69 -0.64 -5.26
CA ASP A 166 2.56 0.46 -4.86
C ASP A 166 2.04 1.77 -5.44
N ILE A 167 2.10 2.81 -4.62
CA ILE A 167 1.74 4.18 -4.99
C ILE A 167 2.95 5.07 -4.66
N ARG A 168 3.50 5.76 -5.67
CA ARG A 168 4.52 6.77 -5.42
C ARG A 168 3.89 7.95 -4.70
N LEU A 169 4.59 8.54 -3.76
CA LEU A 169 4.07 9.72 -3.07
C LEU A 169 3.91 10.93 -4.00
N THR A 170 4.73 11.01 -5.05
CA THR A 170 4.60 12.00 -6.12
C THR A 170 3.29 11.86 -6.92
N ASP A 171 2.75 10.63 -7.06
CA ASP A 171 1.45 10.38 -7.69
C ASP A 171 0.29 10.56 -6.69
N LEU A 172 0.55 10.33 -5.39
CA LEU A 172 -0.44 10.51 -4.31
C LEU A 172 -0.67 11.97 -3.97
N GLU A 173 0.38 12.79 -4.00
CA GLU A 173 0.36 14.20 -3.61
C GLU A 173 -0.75 15.00 -4.32
N PRO A 174 -0.87 15.01 -5.66
CA PRO A 174 -1.92 15.76 -6.34
C PRO A 174 -3.34 15.29 -6.01
N ILE A 175 -3.50 14.08 -5.49
CA ILE A 175 -4.80 13.51 -5.12
C ILE A 175 -5.25 14.01 -3.75
N ILE A 176 -4.38 13.98 -2.74
CA ILE A 176 -4.76 14.26 -1.35
C ILE A 176 -4.38 15.66 -0.88
N MET A 177 -3.41 16.32 -1.53
CA MET A 177 -2.97 17.66 -1.13
C MET A 177 -4.09 18.72 -1.18
N PRO A 178 -5.01 18.71 -2.16
CA PRO A 178 -6.13 19.64 -2.16
C PRO A 178 -6.97 19.59 -0.87
N ASP A 179 -7.17 18.41 -0.29
CA ASP A 179 -7.93 18.24 0.93
C ASP A 179 -7.11 18.63 2.18
N LEU A 180 -5.81 18.34 2.21
CA LEU A 180 -4.92 18.80 3.28
C LEU A 180 -4.80 20.33 3.33
N LEU A 181 -4.81 21.00 2.17
CA LEU A 181 -4.74 22.45 2.07
C LEU A 181 -6.03 23.18 2.52
N LEU A 182 -7.15 22.47 2.64
CA LEU A 182 -8.38 23.02 3.22
C LEU A 182 -8.24 23.25 4.73
N ILE A 183 -7.33 22.55 5.39
CA ILE A 183 -7.16 22.62 6.84
C ILE A 183 -6.41 23.92 7.19
N PRO A 184 -7.00 24.81 8.02
CA PRO A 184 -6.33 26.03 8.41
C PRO A 184 -5.21 25.71 9.43
N GLY A 185 -3.96 25.80 8.97
CA GLY A 185 -2.77 25.47 9.74
C GLY A 185 -1.96 24.35 9.12
N ASP A 186 -1.10 23.76 9.96
CA ASP A 186 -0.22 22.68 9.51
C ASP A 186 -0.92 21.34 9.69
N ALA A 187 -0.97 20.52 8.65
CA ALA A 187 -1.64 19.23 8.67
C ALA A 187 -0.83 18.16 7.93
N ALA A 188 -0.95 16.90 8.36
CA ALA A 188 -0.31 15.77 7.69
C ALA A 188 -1.12 14.48 7.84
N LEU A 189 -1.07 13.65 6.82
CA LEU A 189 -1.43 12.23 6.87
C LEU A 189 -0.25 11.45 7.44
N VAL A 190 -0.49 10.63 8.45
CA VAL A 190 0.55 9.81 9.11
C VAL A 190 0.12 8.36 9.23
N ASN A 191 1.10 7.46 9.25
CA ASN A 191 0.88 6.04 9.48
C ASN A 191 0.84 5.67 10.98
N ALA A 192 0.58 4.39 11.28
CA ALA A 192 0.52 3.85 12.65
C ALA A 192 1.81 4.07 13.47
N SER A 193 2.97 4.23 12.81
CA SER A 193 4.26 4.52 13.44
C SER A 193 4.53 6.02 13.61
N ASN A 194 3.54 6.89 13.42
CA ASN A 194 3.66 8.35 13.40
C ASN A 194 4.63 8.88 12.31
N ARG A 195 4.85 8.13 11.25
CA ARG A 195 5.65 8.59 10.13
C ARG A 195 4.78 9.38 9.16
N VAL A 196 5.24 10.57 8.77
CA VAL A 196 4.55 11.45 7.81
C VAL A 196 4.53 10.79 6.44
N ILE A 197 3.34 10.64 5.88
CA ILE A 197 3.11 10.23 4.49
C ILE A 197 3.14 11.45 3.59
N LEU A 198 2.29 12.44 3.87
CA LEU A 198 2.28 13.74 3.22
C LEU A 198 1.85 14.83 4.20
N GLY A 199 2.42 16.02 4.07
CA GLY A 199 2.08 17.19 4.86
C GLY A 199 1.86 18.41 3.98
N ASN A 200 0.99 19.35 4.42
CA ASN A 200 0.68 20.57 3.69
C ASN A 200 1.66 21.72 3.97
N SER A 201 2.68 21.50 4.79
CA SER A 201 3.65 22.53 5.16
C SER A 201 5.03 21.94 5.48
N GLY A 202 6.04 22.80 5.54
CA GLY A 202 7.41 22.42 5.91
C GLY A 202 7.57 21.93 7.36
N MET A 203 6.52 21.97 8.17
CA MET A 203 6.51 21.41 9.54
C MET A 203 6.41 19.87 9.53
N TYR A 204 5.95 19.29 8.43
CA TYR A 204 5.70 17.86 8.29
C TYR A 204 6.37 17.31 7.03
N LEU A 205 7.63 16.92 7.16
CA LEU A 205 8.38 16.38 6.02
C LEU A 205 8.14 14.89 5.85
N VAL A 206 7.98 14.47 4.60
CA VAL A 206 7.77 13.06 4.22
C VAL A 206 8.82 12.16 4.86
N GLY A 207 8.37 11.05 5.44
CA GLY A 207 9.24 10.06 6.07
C GLY A 207 9.68 10.39 7.49
N GLU A 208 9.51 11.62 7.98
CA GLU A 208 9.84 11.97 9.36
C GLU A 208 8.86 11.35 10.37
N ARG A 209 9.35 11.09 11.57
CA ARG A 209 8.51 10.64 12.68
C ARG A 209 8.12 11.81 13.56
N ILE A 210 6.81 11.97 13.74
CA ILE A 210 6.27 13.00 14.62
C ILE A 210 6.31 12.52 16.07
N LYS A 211 6.82 13.37 16.95
CA LYS A 211 6.77 13.13 18.40
C LYS A 211 5.33 13.29 18.89
N SER A 212 4.84 12.29 19.63
CA SER A 212 3.54 12.37 20.28
C SER A 212 3.57 13.41 21.40
N GLY A 213 2.44 14.14 21.58
CA GLY A 213 2.31 15.08 22.68
C GLY A 213 2.86 16.49 22.41
N THR A 214 3.02 16.87 21.14
CA THR A 214 3.28 18.27 20.78
C THR A 214 2.08 19.12 21.21
N PRO A 215 2.27 20.23 21.95
CA PRO A 215 1.18 21.14 22.32
C PRO A 215 0.42 21.61 21.07
N ASP A 216 -0.89 21.79 21.19
CA ASP A 216 -1.81 22.26 20.12
C ASP A 216 -1.91 21.35 18.89
N GLN A 217 -1.40 20.12 18.95
CA GLN A 217 -1.57 19.12 17.91
C GLN A 217 -2.80 18.26 18.15
N HIS A 218 -3.70 18.23 17.20
CA HIS A 218 -4.89 17.38 17.17
C HIS A 218 -4.63 16.15 16.29
N ARG A 219 -5.30 15.04 16.61
CA ARG A 219 -5.25 13.79 15.82
C ARG A 219 -6.65 13.27 15.60
N VAL A 220 -6.94 12.89 14.36
CA VAL A 220 -8.15 12.17 13.96
C VAL A 220 -7.72 10.87 13.30
N THR A 221 -8.08 9.73 13.88
CA THR A 221 -7.89 8.42 13.22
C THR A 221 -8.89 8.30 12.09
N LEU A 222 -8.42 7.94 10.90
CA LEU A 222 -9.30 7.70 9.76
C LEU A 222 -10.04 6.38 9.93
N ASP A 223 -11.31 6.36 9.52
CA ASP A 223 -12.13 5.13 9.50
C ASP A 223 -11.75 4.24 8.30
N VAL A 224 -10.54 3.70 8.38
CA VAL A 224 -9.94 2.78 7.41
C VAL A 224 -9.46 1.54 8.16
N PRO A 225 -10.31 0.51 8.30
CA PRO A 225 -10.04 -0.64 9.16
C PRO A 225 -8.68 -1.28 8.88
N HIS A 226 -7.94 -1.57 9.95
CA HIS A 226 -6.63 -2.24 9.96
C HIS A 226 -5.45 -1.46 9.36
N LEU A 227 -5.67 -0.30 8.69
CA LEU A 227 -4.60 0.45 8.04
C LEU A 227 -3.85 1.41 8.98
N GLY A 228 -4.45 1.81 10.10
CA GLY A 228 -3.78 2.61 11.13
C GLY A 228 -3.35 4.00 10.68
N LEU A 229 -4.10 4.62 9.77
CA LEU A 229 -3.82 5.94 9.26
C LEU A 229 -4.53 7.02 10.08
N SER A 230 -3.90 8.17 10.25
CA SER A 230 -4.46 9.31 10.97
C SER A 230 -4.13 10.62 10.27
N LEU A 231 -5.05 11.56 10.37
CA LEU A 231 -4.79 12.96 10.10
C LEU A 231 -4.31 13.62 11.41
N ILE A 232 -3.19 14.33 11.35
CA ILE A 232 -2.75 15.24 12.40
C ILE A 232 -2.82 16.66 11.90
N TYR A 233 -3.15 17.60 12.76
CA TYR A 233 -3.18 19.02 12.42
C TYR A 233 -2.98 19.92 13.63
N SER A 234 -2.47 21.11 13.40
CA SER A 234 -2.42 22.19 14.39
C SER A 234 -3.19 23.39 13.83
N THR A 235 -4.13 23.93 14.60
CA THR A 235 -4.74 25.20 14.25
C THR A 235 -3.76 26.31 14.63
N ARG A 236 -3.30 27.11 13.66
CA ARG A 236 -2.57 28.33 14.00
C ARG A 236 -3.50 29.17 14.88
N GLY A 237 -3.08 29.46 16.10
CA GLY A 237 -3.77 30.46 16.91
C GLY A 237 -3.91 31.73 16.05
N GLN A 238 -5.13 32.25 15.93
CA GLN A 238 -5.33 33.59 15.40
C GLN A 238 -4.55 34.51 16.34
N SER A 239 -3.34 34.88 15.92
CA SER A 239 -2.60 35.96 16.56
C SER A 239 -3.43 37.20 16.32
N SER A 240 -4.08 37.68 17.39
CA SER A 240 -4.83 38.92 17.49
C SER A 240 -3.91 40.08 17.22
#